data_3df1547699e6aa06738efa6bd8ec17bd
#
_entry.id   3df1547699e6aa06738efa6bd8ec17bd
#
_cell.length_a   1.000
_cell.length_b   1.000
_cell.length_c   1.000
_cell.angle_alpha   90.00
_cell.angle_beta   90.00
_cell.angle_gamma   90.00
#
_symmetry.space_group_name_H-M   'P 1'
#
loop_
_entity.id
_entity.type
_entity.pdbx_description
1 polymer ?
#
loop_
_entity_poly.entity_id
_entity_poly.type
_entity_poly.pdbx_seq_one_letter_code
_entity_poly.pdbx_strand_id
1 'polypeptide(L)'
;VEKVNPKGVGWLDYLTVNARRELNFTGSPLLFRDSRGIGTITRFQITIPAGTQPVLWDVTNRHAVSIQTYSILSPNSIQFQVFQDSLKEFVIFLPNALNSVGFVKRLKNQNLHGLQQADYIIVYHPIFQNEAKTLGDLHLSKEGLSYAMASTEDVYHEFSSGNTDPSAIRDFIRMLYWRGIASGRPSRYVVLMGDGSYNNKSKNILNNSALIPT
;
A
#
# COMPACT_ATOMS: atom_id res chain seq x y z
N VAL A 1 -1.85 27.04 -12.42
CA VAL A 1 -3.30 26.98 -12.20
C VAL A 1 -3.77 28.40 -11.96
N GLU A 2 -4.55 28.94 -12.87
CA GLU A 2 -5.07 30.28 -12.77
C GLU A 2 -6.30 30.30 -11.84
N LYS A 3 -6.33 31.22 -10.89
CA LYS A 3 -7.41 31.34 -9.93
C LYS A 3 -8.53 32.20 -10.51
N VAL A 4 -9.56 31.59 -11.04
CA VAL A 4 -10.71 32.27 -11.68
C VAL A 4 -11.52 33.06 -10.65
N ASN A 5 -11.62 32.59 -9.41
CA ASN A 5 -12.30 33.32 -8.33
C ASN A 5 -11.28 33.74 -7.27
N PRO A 6 -11.03 35.04 -7.06
CA PRO A 6 -10.06 35.55 -6.09
C PRO A 6 -10.40 35.17 -4.63
N LYS A 7 -11.67 34.89 -4.32
CA LYS A 7 -12.12 34.44 -2.99
C LYS A 7 -12.13 32.91 -2.84
N GLY A 8 -11.93 32.17 -3.93
CA GLY A 8 -11.88 30.71 -3.89
C GLY A 8 -10.63 30.22 -3.13
N VAL A 9 -10.75 29.22 -2.28
CA VAL A 9 -9.67 28.51 -1.64
C VAL A 9 -9.61 27.12 -2.24
N GLY A 10 -8.46 26.73 -2.76
CA GLY A 10 -8.20 25.39 -3.29
C GLY A 10 -7.09 24.72 -2.48
N TRP A 11 -7.26 23.44 -2.21
CA TRP A 11 -6.25 22.62 -1.53
C TRP A 11 -5.63 21.68 -2.55
N LEU A 12 -4.31 21.80 -2.77
CA LEU A 12 -3.57 20.88 -3.63
C LEU A 12 -3.09 19.71 -2.77
N ASP A 13 -3.62 18.51 -3.03
CA ASP A 13 -3.19 17.30 -2.31
C ASP A 13 -1.84 16.82 -2.82
N TYR A 14 -1.70 16.66 -4.15
CA TYR A 14 -0.42 16.31 -4.78
C TYR A 14 -0.36 16.78 -6.24
N LEU A 15 0.86 16.91 -6.74
CA LEU A 15 1.15 17.17 -8.14
C LEU A 15 2.12 16.10 -8.66
N THR A 16 1.73 15.37 -9.70
CA THR A 16 2.62 14.44 -10.37
C THR A 16 3.15 15.06 -11.66
N VAL A 17 4.48 15.14 -11.76
CA VAL A 17 5.16 15.62 -12.97
C VAL A 17 5.91 14.45 -13.60
N ASN A 18 5.56 14.13 -14.85
CA ASN A 18 6.31 13.20 -15.67
C ASN A 18 7.20 14.01 -16.62
N ALA A 19 8.50 13.97 -16.39
CA ALA A 19 9.47 14.71 -17.19
C ALA A 19 10.57 13.78 -17.68
N ARG A 20 11.03 14.01 -18.92
CA ARG A 20 12.20 13.36 -19.46
C ARG A 20 13.44 14.14 -19.04
N ARG A 21 14.43 13.45 -18.52
CA ARG A 21 15.71 14.04 -18.09
C ARG A 21 16.87 13.14 -18.46
N GLU A 22 18.07 13.68 -18.44
CA GLU A 22 19.29 12.89 -18.43
C GLU A 22 19.37 12.03 -17.17
N LEU A 23 19.88 10.81 -17.31
CA LEU A 23 20.08 9.91 -16.21
C LEU A 23 21.40 10.21 -15.52
N ASN A 24 21.36 11.04 -14.51
CA ASN A 24 22.51 11.41 -13.68
C ASN A 24 22.32 10.78 -12.30
N PHE A 25 23.11 9.74 -12.02
CA PHE A 25 23.12 9.04 -10.74
C PHE A 25 24.17 9.68 -9.83
N THR A 26 23.75 10.22 -8.71
CA THR A 26 24.61 10.95 -7.76
C THR A 26 24.93 10.16 -6.49
N GLY A 27 24.53 8.86 -6.43
CA GLY A 27 24.72 8.00 -5.27
C GLY A 27 23.43 7.67 -4.53
N SER A 28 22.42 8.53 -4.59
CA SER A 28 21.08 8.23 -4.05
C SER A 28 20.29 7.34 -5.01
N PRO A 29 19.45 6.43 -4.53
CA PRO A 29 18.64 5.57 -5.40
C PRO A 29 17.85 6.39 -6.43
N LEU A 30 17.99 6.01 -7.71
CA LEU A 30 17.33 6.67 -8.83
C LEU A 30 16.43 5.68 -9.55
N LEU A 31 15.12 5.90 -9.45
CA LEU A 31 14.10 5.17 -10.23
C LEU A 31 13.89 5.89 -11.57
N PHE A 32 13.84 5.13 -12.68
CA PHE A 32 13.62 5.67 -14.01
C PHE A 32 12.93 4.69 -14.95
N ARG A 33 12.31 5.24 -15.98
CA ARG A 33 11.63 4.52 -17.06
C ARG A 33 11.55 5.38 -18.30
N ASP A 34 11.35 4.79 -19.49
CA ASP A 34 11.11 5.55 -20.74
C ASP A 34 9.98 4.88 -21.54
N SER A 35 8.82 5.54 -21.62
CA SER A 35 7.66 5.03 -22.36
C SER A 35 7.84 5.07 -23.89
N ARG A 36 8.81 5.84 -24.41
CA ARG A 36 9.07 5.89 -25.85
C ARG A 36 9.80 4.67 -26.39
N GLY A 37 10.41 3.88 -25.49
CA GLY A 37 11.11 2.65 -25.84
C GLY A 37 10.20 1.45 -26.03
N ILE A 38 8.92 1.55 -25.73
CA ILE A 38 7.99 0.41 -25.82
C ILE A 38 7.93 -0.10 -27.27
N GLY A 39 8.09 -1.42 -27.43
CA GLY A 39 8.16 -2.09 -28.73
C GLY A 39 9.53 -2.05 -29.41
N THR A 40 10.57 -1.49 -28.78
CA THR A 40 11.92 -1.36 -29.37
C THR A 40 13.02 -1.80 -28.40
N ILE A 41 14.24 -1.97 -28.95
CA ILE A 41 15.45 -2.10 -28.14
C ILE A 41 15.88 -0.69 -27.72
N THR A 42 15.76 -0.40 -26.42
CA THR A 42 16.15 0.89 -25.87
C THR A 42 17.55 0.81 -25.26
N ARG A 43 18.39 1.80 -25.57
CA ARG A 43 19.69 1.99 -24.94
C ARG A 43 19.57 3.08 -23.86
N PHE A 44 19.92 2.72 -22.65
CA PHE A 44 20.05 3.64 -21.52
C PHE A 44 21.51 3.94 -21.27
N GLN A 45 21.87 5.21 -21.16
CA GLN A 45 23.16 5.66 -20.70
C GLN A 45 22.98 6.44 -19.41
N ILE A 46 23.79 6.12 -18.41
CA ILE A 46 23.69 6.72 -17.07
C ILE A 46 25.05 7.29 -16.68
N THR A 47 25.07 8.56 -16.32
CA THR A 47 26.24 9.17 -15.72
C THR A 47 26.32 8.74 -14.25
N ILE A 48 27.50 8.28 -13.81
CA ILE A 48 27.75 7.80 -12.46
C ILE A 48 28.97 8.53 -11.86
N PRO A 49 29.12 8.62 -10.54
CA PRO A 49 30.36 9.10 -9.93
C PRO A 49 31.51 8.17 -10.29
N ALA A 50 32.66 8.75 -10.62
CA ALA A 50 33.84 8.00 -11.02
C ALA A 50 34.25 6.99 -9.94
N GLY A 51 34.61 5.78 -10.38
CA GLY A 51 35.07 4.69 -9.49
C GLY A 51 33.94 4.00 -8.70
N THR A 52 32.67 4.34 -8.93
CA THR A 52 31.55 3.67 -8.29
C THR A 52 31.12 2.44 -9.09
N GLN A 53 30.61 1.42 -8.39
CA GLN A 53 30.02 0.22 -8.99
C GLN A 53 28.56 0.09 -8.49
N PRO A 54 27.62 0.79 -9.12
CA PRO A 54 26.23 0.73 -8.72
C PRO A 54 25.60 -0.63 -9.10
N VAL A 55 24.55 -0.98 -8.37
CA VAL A 55 23.67 -2.07 -8.73
C VAL A 55 22.49 -1.50 -9.53
N LEU A 56 22.13 -2.21 -10.60
CA LEU A 56 20.99 -1.87 -11.43
C LEU A 56 19.98 -3.03 -11.39
N TRP A 57 18.75 -2.74 -11.02
CA TRP A 57 17.66 -3.69 -10.99
C TRP A 57 16.56 -3.32 -11.99
N ASP A 58 16.02 -4.34 -12.66
CA ASP A 58 14.71 -4.29 -13.31
C ASP A 58 13.64 -4.55 -12.23
N VAL A 59 12.83 -3.55 -11.95
CA VAL A 59 11.74 -3.57 -10.96
C VAL A 59 10.37 -3.52 -11.60
N THR A 60 10.29 -3.80 -12.90
CA THR A 60 9.04 -3.85 -13.68
C THR A 60 8.02 -4.77 -13.01
N ASN A 61 8.47 -5.94 -12.60
CA ASN A 61 7.68 -6.82 -11.73
C ASN A 61 8.19 -6.73 -10.30
N ARG A 62 7.47 -6.05 -9.45
CA ARG A 62 7.85 -5.84 -8.03
C ARG A 62 7.91 -7.13 -7.21
N HIS A 63 7.26 -8.21 -7.69
CA HIS A 63 7.30 -9.53 -7.03
C HIS A 63 8.41 -10.43 -7.57
N ALA A 64 9.07 -10.03 -8.67
CA ALA A 64 10.15 -10.78 -9.31
C ALA A 64 11.21 -9.81 -9.86
N VAL A 65 11.85 -9.11 -8.93
CA VAL A 65 12.95 -8.19 -9.25
C VAL A 65 14.15 -8.95 -9.79
N SER A 66 14.80 -8.43 -10.84
CA SER A 66 15.99 -9.04 -11.44
C SER A 66 17.13 -8.04 -11.58
N ILE A 67 18.37 -8.57 -11.58
CA ILE A 67 19.55 -7.76 -11.84
C ILE A 67 19.63 -7.48 -13.33
N GLN A 68 19.73 -6.20 -13.68
CA GLN A 68 20.04 -5.75 -15.02
C GLN A 68 21.55 -5.54 -15.16
N THR A 69 22.18 -6.27 -16.05
CA THR A 69 23.60 -6.10 -16.35
C THR A 69 23.84 -4.84 -17.20
N TYR A 70 25.00 -4.24 -17.02
CA TYR A 70 25.42 -3.06 -17.79
C TYR A 70 26.91 -3.18 -18.21
N SER A 71 27.31 -2.37 -19.19
CA SER A 71 28.71 -2.19 -19.60
C SER A 71 29.22 -0.84 -19.13
N ILE A 72 30.48 -0.79 -18.73
CA ILE A 72 31.18 0.47 -18.41
C ILE A 72 31.57 1.12 -19.73
N LEU A 73 31.09 2.32 -19.99
CA LEU A 73 31.42 3.08 -21.18
C LEU A 73 32.63 4.00 -20.96
N SER A 74 32.73 4.56 -19.76
CA SER A 74 33.85 5.38 -19.30
C SER A 74 33.90 5.34 -17.77
N PRO A 75 34.95 5.91 -17.10
CA PRO A 75 35.02 5.92 -15.64
C PRO A 75 33.81 6.55 -14.93
N ASN A 76 33.02 7.36 -15.62
CA ASN A 76 31.87 8.05 -15.09
C ASN A 76 30.57 7.76 -15.87
N SER A 77 30.53 6.71 -16.70
CA SER A 77 29.35 6.38 -17.49
C SER A 77 29.20 4.89 -17.69
N ILE A 78 27.97 4.41 -17.51
CA ILE A 78 27.55 3.05 -17.80
C ILE A 78 26.43 3.05 -18.84
N GLN A 79 26.28 1.92 -19.53
CA GLN A 79 25.18 1.72 -20.48
C GLN A 79 24.63 0.30 -20.41
N PHE A 80 23.36 0.16 -20.74
CA PHE A 80 22.72 -1.12 -21.00
C PHE A 80 21.69 -1.01 -22.10
N GLN A 81 21.31 -2.15 -22.65
CA GLN A 81 20.25 -2.24 -23.66
C GLN A 81 19.22 -3.27 -23.21
N VAL A 82 17.97 -3.00 -23.51
CA VAL A 82 16.85 -3.89 -23.19
C VAL A 82 15.76 -3.76 -24.24
N PHE A 83 15.18 -4.88 -24.64
CA PHE A 83 13.94 -4.86 -25.41
C PHE A 83 12.78 -4.55 -24.45
N GLN A 84 12.04 -3.49 -24.74
CA GLN A 84 10.89 -3.06 -23.95
C GLN A 84 9.60 -3.60 -24.57
N ASP A 85 9.20 -4.83 -24.25
CA ASP A 85 7.89 -5.40 -24.59
C ASP A 85 6.72 -4.64 -23.94
N SER A 86 7.01 -4.01 -22.81
CA SER A 86 6.12 -3.19 -22.00
C SER A 86 6.89 -2.04 -21.39
N LEU A 87 6.24 -1.17 -20.61
CA LEU A 87 6.94 -0.13 -19.86
C LEU A 87 7.83 -0.76 -18.78
N LYS A 88 9.15 -0.78 -19.02
CA LYS A 88 10.13 -1.26 -18.06
C LYS A 88 10.46 -0.18 -17.03
N GLU A 89 10.60 -0.57 -15.78
CA GLU A 89 11.02 0.29 -14.68
C GLU A 89 12.34 -0.22 -14.09
N PHE A 90 13.29 0.69 -13.88
CA PHE A 90 14.62 0.36 -13.39
C PHE A 90 14.95 1.21 -12.16
N VAL A 91 15.76 0.64 -11.25
CA VAL A 91 16.35 1.38 -10.15
C VAL A 91 17.85 1.15 -10.13
N ILE A 92 18.62 2.24 -10.02
CA ILE A 92 20.07 2.22 -9.81
C ILE A 92 20.39 2.73 -8.41
N PHE A 93 21.27 2.06 -7.69
CA PHE A 93 21.64 2.41 -6.32
C PHE A 93 23.04 1.87 -5.96
N LEU A 94 23.63 2.41 -4.88
CA LEU A 94 24.81 1.84 -4.26
C LEU A 94 24.42 0.88 -3.15
N PRO A 95 25.02 -0.33 -3.03
CA PRO A 95 24.66 -1.30 -1.98
C PRO A 95 24.76 -0.73 -0.56
N ASN A 96 25.71 0.17 -0.32
CA ASN A 96 25.94 0.82 0.97
C ASN A 96 25.00 2.03 1.24
N ALA A 97 24.20 2.43 0.25
CA ALA A 97 23.22 3.52 0.39
C ALA A 97 21.80 3.01 0.72
N LEU A 98 21.64 1.71 0.99
CA LEU A 98 20.36 1.13 1.38
C LEU A 98 20.03 1.49 2.83
N ASN A 99 18.78 1.89 3.06
CA ASN A 99 18.30 2.11 4.41
C ASN A 99 18.14 0.78 5.16
N SER A 100 18.56 0.74 6.41
CA SER A 100 18.27 -0.39 7.28
C SER A 100 16.79 -0.39 7.68
N VAL A 101 16.18 -1.56 7.70
CA VAL A 101 14.81 -1.73 8.21
C VAL A 101 14.90 -1.98 9.72
N GLY A 102 14.27 -1.09 10.50
CA GLY A 102 14.16 -1.29 11.95
C GLY A 102 13.07 -2.31 12.28
N PHE A 103 13.31 -3.14 13.31
CA PHE A 103 12.27 -3.99 13.86
C PHE A 103 11.23 -3.12 14.59
N VAL A 104 9.95 -3.24 14.21
CA VAL A 104 8.86 -2.47 14.84
C VAL A 104 8.16 -3.29 15.93
N LYS A 105 7.54 -4.40 15.56
CA LYS A 105 6.86 -5.29 16.51
C LYS A 105 6.70 -6.71 15.94
N ARG A 106 6.50 -7.68 16.81
CA ARG A 106 6.07 -9.02 16.42
C ARG A 106 4.54 -9.06 16.32
N LEU A 107 4.01 -9.52 15.21
CA LEU A 107 2.58 -9.77 15.06
C LEU A 107 2.24 -11.18 15.56
N LYS A 108 1.04 -11.34 16.12
CA LYS A 108 0.48 -12.65 16.42
C LYS A 108 0.05 -13.31 15.10
N ASN A 109 0.15 -14.63 15.06
CA ASN A 109 -0.45 -15.36 13.96
C ASN A 109 -1.97 -15.19 14.01
N GLN A 110 -2.56 -14.81 12.89
CA GLN A 110 -3.99 -14.61 12.73
C GLN A 110 -4.43 -15.25 11.40
N ASN A 111 -5.71 -15.46 11.23
CA ASN A 111 -6.28 -16.02 9.99
C ASN A 111 -7.72 -15.54 9.80
N LEU A 112 -7.89 -14.28 9.43
CA LEU A 112 -9.22 -13.75 9.10
C LEU A 112 -9.77 -14.36 7.82
N HIS A 113 -8.88 -14.75 6.89
CA HIS A 113 -9.28 -15.49 5.69
C HIS A 113 -9.84 -16.89 6.00
N GLY A 114 -9.60 -17.45 7.16
CA GLY A 114 -10.17 -18.71 7.62
C GLY A 114 -11.57 -18.59 8.25
N LEU A 115 -12.04 -17.37 8.54
CA LEU A 115 -13.34 -17.14 9.15
C LEU A 115 -14.47 -17.61 8.23
N GLN A 116 -15.47 -18.23 8.83
CA GLN A 116 -16.69 -18.62 8.11
C GLN A 116 -17.67 -17.44 8.03
N GLN A 117 -18.77 -17.63 7.30
CA GLN A 117 -19.87 -16.68 7.28
C GLN A 117 -20.38 -16.39 8.70
N ALA A 118 -20.79 -15.15 8.94
CA ALA A 118 -21.48 -14.72 10.14
C ALA A 118 -22.64 -13.78 9.79
N ASP A 119 -23.69 -13.80 10.59
CA ASP A 119 -24.86 -12.92 10.41
C ASP A 119 -24.52 -11.46 10.76
N TYR A 120 -23.60 -11.29 11.73
CA TYR A 120 -23.22 -10.01 12.32
C TYR A 120 -21.70 -9.85 12.25
N ILE A 121 -21.22 -8.82 11.57
CA ILE A 121 -19.77 -8.51 11.43
C ILE A 121 -19.45 -7.31 12.29
N ILE A 122 -18.47 -7.45 13.20
CA ILE A 122 -18.01 -6.38 14.07
C ILE A 122 -16.54 -6.09 13.72
N VAL A 123 -16.26 -4.91 13.17
CA VAL A 123 -14.90 -4.39 13.02
C VAL A 123 -14.70 -3.34 14.10
N TYR A 124 -13.71 -3.55 14.95
CA TYR A 124 -13.52 -2.71 16.13
C TYR A 124 -12.08 -2.18 16.22
N HIS A 125 -11.93 -0.96 16.76
CA HIS A 125 -10.62 -0.50 17.19
C HIS A 125 -10.17 -1.30 18.43
N PRO A 126 -8.89 -1.70 18.57
CA PRO A 126 -8.42 -2.58 19.65
C PRO A 126 -8.81 -2.19 21.07
N ILE A 127 -9.02 -0.88 21.32
CA ILE A 127 -9.46 -0.40 22.64
C ILE A 127 -10.88 -0.86 23.02
N PHE A 128 -11.72 -1.27 22.06
CA PHE A 128 -13.11 -1.70 22.26
C PHE A 128 -13.30 -3.21 22.16
N GLN A 129 -12.24 -3.98 22.34
CA GLN A 129 -12.31 -5.45 22.17
C GLN A 129 -13.36 -6.10 23.07
N ASN A 130 -13.45 -5.69 24.34
CA ASN A 130 -14.39 -6.24 25.30
C ASN A 130 -15.84 -5.85 24.99
N GLU A 131 -16.06 -4.61 24.59
CA GLU A 131 -17.36 -4.08 24.20
C GLU A 131 -17.86 -4.76 22.92
N ALA A 132 -16.97 -4.96 21.94
CA ALA A 132 -17.27 -5.69 20.71
C ALA A 132 -17.69 -7.13 21.00
N LYS A 133 -16.98 -7.80 21.90
CA LYS A 133 -17.32 -9.16 22.34
C LYS A 133 -18.67 -9.19 23.04
N THR A 134 -18.91 -8.27 23.99
CA THR A 134 -20.17 -8.17 24.73
C THR A 134 -21.36 -7.95 23.79
N LEU A 135 -21.19 -7.09 22.79
CA LEU A 135 -22.22 -6.85 21.77
C LEU A 135 -22.50 -8.11 20.93
N GLY A 136 -21.45 -8.80 20.50
CA GLY A 136 -21.59 -10.05 19.74
C GLY A 136 -22.30 -11.14 20.55
N ASP A 137 -21.90 -11.34 21.83
CA ASP A 137 -22.52 -12.31 22.74
C ASP A 137 -24.00 -11.97 23.02
N LEU A 138 -24.34 -10.68 23.11
CA LEU A 138 -25.73 -10.23 23.28
C LEU A 138 -26.60 -10.66 22.08
N HIS A 139 -26.19 -10.35 20.86
CA HIS A 139 -26.93 -10.73 19.65
C HIS A 139 -27.00 -12.25 19.46
N LEU A 140 -25.92 -12.96 19.78
CA LEU A 140 -25.95 -14.43 19.76
C LEU A 140 -26.98 -14.99 20.75
N SER A 141 -26.96 -14.49 22.00
CA SER A 141 -27.82 -15.03 23.07
C SER A 141 -29.29 -14.63 22.94
N LYS A 142 -29.59 -13.42 22.48
CA LYS A 142 -30.94 -12.88 22.38
C LYS A 142 -31.65 -13.16 21.07
N GLU A 143 -30.89 -13.17 19.98
CA GLU A 143 -31.43 -13.21 18.63
C GLU A 143 -30.94 -14.43 17.82
N GLY A 144 -30.01 -15.22 18.38
CA GLY A 144 -29.44 -16.38 17.70
C GLY A 144 -28.55 -15.99 16.49
N LEU A 145 -28.08 -14.73 16.42
CA LEU A 145 -27.23 -14.28 15.33
C LEU A 145 -25.80 -14.71 15.57
N SER A 146 -25.23 -15.46 14.60
CA SER A 146 -23.79 -15.72 14.61
C SER A 146 -23.01 -14.43 14.38
N TYR A 147 -21.85 -14.25 15.01
CA TYR A 147 -21.02 -13.07 14.79
C TYR A 147 -19.57 -13.41 14.46
N ALA A 148 -18.94 -12.56 13.67
CA ALA A 148 -17.50 -12.52 13.44
C ALA A 148 -16.98 -11.16 13.90
N MET A 149 -15.88 -11.15 14.65
CA MET A 149 -15.25 -9.91 15.08
C MET A 149 -13.79 -9.88 14.71
N ALA A 150 -13.31 -8.71 14.25
CA ALA A 150 -11.92 -8.49 13.90
C ALA A 150 -11.50 -7.08 14.32
N SER A 151 -10.29 -6.95 14.85
CA SER A 151 -9.73 -5.62 15.08
C SER A 151 -9.35 -4.93 13.77
N THR A 152 -9.36 -3.60 13.75
CA THR A 152 -8.88 -2.83 12.58
C THR A 152 -7.44 -3.18 12.25
N GLU A 153 -6.57 -3.38 13.25
CA GLU A 153 -5.16 -3.78 13.04
C GLU A 153 -5.08 -5.13 12.32
N ASP A 154 -5.83 -6.14 12.76
CA ASP A 154 -5.82 -7.47 12.15
C ASP A 154 -6.32 -7.43 10.71
N VAL A 155 -7.38 -6.62 10.45
CA VAL A 155 -7.89 -6.40 9.10
C VAL A 155 -6.84 -5.74 8.22
N TYR A 156 -6.15 -4.72 8.69
CA TYR A 156 -5.09 -4.07 7.91
C TYR A 156 -3.92 -5.02 7.61
N HIS A 157 -3.53 -5.86 8.56
CA HIS A 157 -2.44 -6.81 8.33
C HIS A 157 -2.75 -7.79 7.21
N GLU A 158 -3.98 -8.31 7.13
CA GLU A 158 -4.34 -9.32 6.12
C GLU A 158 -4.84 -8.74 4.79
N PHE A 159 -5.48 -7.57 4.78
CA PHE A 159 -6.15 -7.04 3.58
C PHE A 159 -5.46 -5.81 2.96
N SER A 160 -4.51 -5.17 3.66
CA SER A 160 -3.78 -4.00 3.14
C SER A 160 -2.29 -3.99 3.50
N SER A 161 -1.70 -5.14 3.80
CA SER A 161 -0.26 -5.27 4.14
C SER A 161 0.16 -4.35 5.31
N GLY A 162 -0.74 -4.13 6.27
CA GLY A 162 -0.52 -3.29 7.45
C GLY A 162 -0.79 -1.79 7.25
N ASN A 163 -1.20 -1.37 6.06
CA ASN A 163 -1.57 0.02 5.84
C ASN A 163 -2.99 0.30 6.37
N THR A 164 -3.16 1.44 7.04
CA THR A 164 -4.50 1.94 7.39
C THR A 164 -5.25 2.32 6.12
N ASP A 165 -6.18 1.47 5.70
CA ASP A 165 -6.90 1.60 4.44
C ASP A 165 -8.37 1.20 4.64
N PRO A 166 -9.35 2.10 4.39
CA PRO A 166 -10.77 1.77 4.41
C PRO A 166 -11.13 0.60 3.49
N SER A 167 -10.41 0.45 2.38
CA SER A 167 -10.63 -0.65 1.42
C SER A 167 -10.39 -2.01 2.05
N ALA A 168 -9.47 -2.14 3.00
CA ALA A 168 -9.22 -3.38 3.73
C ALA A 168 -10.45 -3.84 4.51
N ILE A 169 -11.13 -2.91 5.19
CA ILE A 169 -12.37 -3.19 5.94
C ILE A 169 -13.47 -3.62 4.98
N ARG A 170 -13.64 -2.89 3.86
CA ARG A 170 -14.60 -3.27 2.81
C ARG A 170 -14.34 -4.67 2.28
N ASP A 171 -13.09 -5.01 2.01
CA ASP A 171 -12.73 -6.29 1.40
C ASP A 171 -12.88 -7.45 2.39
N PHE A 172 -12.60 -7.23 3.67
CA PHE A 172 -12.91 -8.18 4.74
C PHE A 172 -14.42 -8.45 4.84
N ILE A 173 -15.25 -7.40 4.89
CA ILE A 173 -16.71 -7.52 4.94
C ILE A 173 -17.22 -8.21 3.68
N ARG A 174 -16.70 -7.83 2.51
CA ARG A 174 -17.05 -8.44 1.22
C ARG A 174 -16.75 -9.93 1.19
N MET A 175 -15.62 -10.36 1.72
CA MET A 175 -15.26 -11.77 1.79
C MET A 175 -16.29 -12.57 2.59
N LEU A 176 -16.66 -12.11 3.79
CA LEU A 176 -17.67 -12.79 4.63
C LEU A 176 -19.05 -12.78 3.99
N TYR A 177 -19.45 -11.66 3.37
CA TYR A 177 -20.71 -11.54 2.65
C TYR A 177 -20.82 -12.54 1.50
N TRP A 178 -19.80 -12.66 0.64
CA TRP A 178 -19.81 -13.62 -0.47
C TRP A 178 -19.81 -15.08 -0.01
N ARG A 179 -19.15 -15.39 1.10
CA ARG A 179 -19.23 -16.70 1.74
C ARG A 179 -20.65 -16.98 2.22
N GLY A 180 -21.31 -15.98 2.75
CA GLY A 180 -22.70 -16.06 3.14
C GLY A 180 -23.65 -16.28 1.97
N ILE A 181 -23.47 -15.57 0.85
CA ILE A 181 -24.22 -15.80 -0.38
C ILE A 181 -24.06 -17.26 -0.85
N ALA A 182 -22.83 -17.76 -0.89
CA ALA A 182 -22.55 -19.14 -1.32
C ALA A 182 -23.20 -20.19 -0.42
N SER A 183 -23.42 -19.90 0.87
CA SER A 183 -24.08 -20.79 1.84
C SER A 183 -25.57 -20.51 2.00
N GLY A 184 -26.16 -19.57 1.24
CA GLY A 184 -27.56 -19.14 1.36
C GLY A 184 -27.86 -18.29 2.62
N ARG A 185 -26.84 -17.85 3.35
CA ARG A 185 -26.96 -17.04 4.59
C ARG A 185 -26.03 -15.83 4.53
N PRO A 186 -26.33 -14.78 3.73
CA PRO A 186 -25.50 -13.59 3.66
C PRO A 186 -25.46 -12.85 5.01
N SER A 187 -24.32 -12.23 5.29
CA SER A 187 -24.20 -11.33 6.46
C SER A 187 -25.20 -10.20 6.35
N ARG A 188 -25.88 -9.91 7.46
CA ARG A 188 -27.00 -8.95 7.50
C ARG A 188 -26.63 -7.62 8.16
N TYR A 189 -25.73 -7.66 9.11
CA TYR A 189 -25.38 -6.50 9.92
C TYR A 189 -23.88 -6.30 9.97
N VAL A 190 -23.47 -5.04 9.94
CA VAL A 190 -22.07 -4.61 10.12
C VAL A 190 -22.03 -3.50 11.16
N VAL A 191 -21.13 -3.63 12.12
CA VAL A 191 -20.81 -2.57 13.07
C VAL A 191 -19.34 -2.20 12.91
N LEU A 192 -19.10 -0.92 12.77
CA LEU A 192 -17.78 -0.30 12.86
C LEU A 192 -17.69 0.36 14.23
N MET A 193 -16.95 -0.26 15.16
CA MET A 193 -16.87 0.17 16.55
C MET A 193 -15.61 1.01 16.77
N GLY A 194 -15.82 2.31 16.75
CA GLY A 194 -14.80 3.34 16.90
C GLY A 194 -15.31 4.65 16.32
N ASP A 195 -14.67 5.74 16.69
CA ASP A 195 -14.97 7.06 16.14
C ASP A 195 -14.28 7.25 14.78
N GLY A 196 -14.94 7.95 13.86
CA GLY A 196 -14.42 8.29 12.54
C GLY A 196 -14.06 9.78 12.45
N SER A 197 -13.19 10.14 11.51
CA SER A 197 -12.85 11.54 11.24
C SER A 197 -12.84 11.79 9.75
N TYR A 198 -13.40 12.94 9.34
CA TYR A 198 -13.35 13.40 7.95
C TYR A 198 -11.90 13.64 7.46
N ASN A 199 -10.95 13.82 8.38
CA ASN A 199 -9.54 14.04 8.07
C ASN A 199 -8.66 12.89 8.56
N ASN A 200 -8.77 11.75 7.92
CA ASN A 200 -8.01 10.53 8.25
C ASN A 200 -6.49 10.68 8.14
N LYS A 201 -6.01 11.69 7.41
CA LYS A 201 -4.58 11.95 7.19
C LYS A 201 -3.99 12.96 8.17
N SER A 202 -4.79 13.51 9.09
CA SER A 202 -4.29 14.46 10.08
C SER A 202 -3.26 13.81 10.99
N LYS A 203 -2.08 14.41 11.06
CA LYS A 203 -1.02 14.00 12.00
C LYS A 203 -1.19 14.62 13.38
N ASN A 204 -2.19 15.48 13.56
CA ASN A 204 -2.46 16.11 14.84
C ASN A 204 -3.35 15.18 15.68
N ILE A 205 -2.71 14.47 16.61
CA ILE A 205 -3.36 13.52 17.53
C ILE A 205 -4.48 14.17 18.35
N LEU A 206 -4.39 15.47 18.64
CA LEU A 206 -5.41 16.19 19.41
C LEU A 206 -6.71 16.42 18.61
N ASN A 207 -6.65 16.38 17.28
CA ASN A 207 -7.79 16.63 16.40
C ASN A 207 -8.13 15.41 15.51
N ASN A 208 -7.43 14.30 15.67
CA ASN A 208 -7.68 13.09 14.91
C ASN A 208 -7.96 11.92 15.86
N SER A 209 -9.22 11.82 16.26
CA SER A 209 -9.74 10.67 17.02
C SER A 209 -10.19 9.53 16.09
N ALA A 210 -9.77 9.53 14.82
CA ALA A 210 -10.18 8.50 13.88
C ALA A 210 -9.64 7.13 14.31
N LEU A 211 -10.48 6.39 15.00
CA LEU A 211 -10.23 5.01 15.43
C LEU A 211 -10.63 4.02 14.32
N ILE A 212 -11.57 4.43 13.48
CA ILE A 212 -12.00 3.74 12.26
C ILE A 212 -11.85 4.72 11.09
N PRO A 213 -11.21 4.34 9.97
CA PRO A 213 -11.11 5.20 8.79
C PRO A 213 -12.48 5.33 8.12
N THR A 214 -12.80 6.55 7.70
CA THR A 214 -14.03 6.90 6.99
C THR A 214 -13.74 7.38 5.57
#